data_1087ab9f84fb7e5e7015bee513dfbef2
#
_entry.id   1087ab9f84fb7e5e7015bee513dfbef2
#
_cell.length_a   1.000
_cell.length_b   1.000
_cell.length_c   1.000
_cell.angle_alpha   90.00
_cell.angle_beta   90.00
_cell.angle_gamma   90.00
#
_symmetry.space_group_name_H-M   'P 1'
#
loop_
_entity.id
_entity.type
_entity.pdbx_description
1 polymer ?
#
loop_
_entity_poly.entity_id
_entity_poly.type
_entity_poly.pdbx_seq_one_letter_code
_entity_poly.pdbx_strand_id
1 'polypeptide(L)'
;MSSTKQSNSESGESKSYFNRDFWIKISFVAISALLWFLTKLSQDDYTDQLQYRIEFQNQQTGKVISDVSTDAFNIEVEGNGYDLLSVNTSFQNTIVLSLDEAEKIDENTYSWDTRKNLDVISSQLPSKFSVKKVSPKNIIIKTDNLEKRTVEVVPVFDVNIESQLRVYNAIKVIPSK
;
A
#
# COMPACT_ATOMS: atom_id res chain seq x y z
N MET A 1 17.05 -88.15 -18.31
CA MET A 1 15.77 -87.46 -18.02
C MET A 1 16.15 -86.13 -17.34
N SER A 2 16.19 -85.10 -18.13
CA SER A 2 16.57 -83.80 -17.65
C SER A 2 15.48 -82.81 -18.07
N SER A 3 14.69 -82.33 -17.08
CA SER A 3 13.59 -81.36 -17.28
C SER A 3 14.13 -79.94 -17.23
N THR A 4 14.15 -79.28 -18.32
CA THR A 4 14.51 -77.88 -18.44
C THR A 4 13.24 -77.05 -18.09
N LYS A 5 13.30 -76.33 -17.00
CA LYS A 5 12.26 -75.40 -16.51
C LYS A 5 12.50 -74.04 -17.17
N GLN A 6 11.67 -73.68 -18.15
CA GLN A 6 11.62 -72.36 -18.72
C GLN A 6 11.00 -71.39 -17.70
N SER A 7 11.77 -70.41 -17.26
CA SER A 7 11.28 -69.29 -16.50
C SER A 7 10.78 -68.20 -17.48
N ASN A 8 9.47 -68.04 -17.60
CA ASN A 8 8.87 -66.89 -18.27
C ASN A 8 9.13 -65.64 -17.39
N SER A 9 10.02 -64.79 -17.84
CA SER A 9 10.14 -63.44 -17.34
C SER A 9 9.10 -62.58 -18.03
N GLU A 10 7.97 -62.37 -17.38
CA GLU A 10 7.03 -61.30 -17.76
C GLU A 10 7.72 -59.94 -17.48
N SER A 11 8.29 -59.37 -18.51
CA SER A 11 8.68 -57.97 -18.54
C SER A 11 7.38 -57.12 -18.53
N GLY A 12 7.03 -56.63 -17.34
CA GLY A 12 5.97 -55.61 -17.19
C GLY A 12 6.29 -54.39 -18.03
N GLU A 13 5.70 -54.29 -19.19
CA GLU A 13 5.63 -53.04 -19.95
C GLU A 13 4.91 -51.99 -19.07
N SER A 14 5.65 -51.11 -18.46
CA SER A 14 5.12 -49.86 -17.91
C SER A 14 4.62 -49.06 -19.11
N LYS A 15 3.33 -49.16 -19.39
CA LYS A 15 2.64 -48.33 -20.40
C LYS A 15 2.79 -46.89 -19.94
N SER A 16 3.69 -46.17 -20.60
CA SER A 16 3.79 -44.72 -20.49
C SER A 16 2.45 -44.12 -20.90
N TYR A 17 1.63 -43.73 -19.91
CA TYR A 17 0.34 -43.07 -20.15
C TYR A 17 0.46 -41.66 -20.72
N PHE A 18 1.69 -41.23 -21.03
CA PHE A 18 2.03 -39.93 -21.61
C PHE A 18 2.15 -40.01 -23.13
N ASN A 19 1.10 -40.49 -23.82
CA ASN A 19 1.03 -40.45 -25.26
C ASN A 19 0.75 -39.04 -25.76
N ARG A 20 1.24 -38.67 -26.95
CA ARG A 20 1.00 -37.39 -27.63
C ARG A 20 -0.49 -36.97 -27.58
N ASP A 21 -1.40 -37.91 -27.74
CA ASP A 21 -2.85 -37.69 -27.71
C ASP A 21 -3.36 -37.26 -26.33
N PHE A 22 -2.73 -37.72 -25.25
CA PHE A 22 -3.02 -37.30 -23.90
C PHE A 22 -2.64 -35.82 -23.67
N TRP A 23 -1.47 -35.39 -24.13
CA TRP A 23 -1.04 -34.00 -24.05
C TRP A 23 -1.93 -33.07 -24.87
N ILE A 24 -2.37 -33.49 -26.05
CA ILE A 24 -3.32 -32.72 -26.87
C ILE A 24 -4.64 -32.54 -26.12
N LYS A 25 -5.20 -33.58 -25.51
CA LYS A 25 -6.45 -33.48 -24.73
C LYS A 25 -6.29 -32.57 -23.51
N ILE A 26 -5.19 -32.70 -22.80
CA ILE A 26 -4.90 -31.80 -21.66
C ILE A 26 -4.79 -30.35 -22.11
N SER A 27 -4.13 -30.06 -23.23
CA SER A 27 -4.00 -28.67 -23.71
C SER A 27 -5.37 -28.07 -24.05
N PHE A 28 -6.29 -28.82 -24.63
CA PHE A 28 -7.66 -28.34 -24.88
C PHE A 28 -8.42 -28.06 -23.58
N VAL A 29 -8.30 -28.92 -22.58
CA VAL A 29 -8.90 -28.71 -21.26
C VAL A 29 -8.29 -27.48 -20.60
N ALA A 30 -6.96 -27.32 -20.64
CA ALA A 30 -6.26 -26.18 -20.08
C ALA A 30 -6.69 -24.85 -20.72
N ILE A 31 -6.79 -24.83 -22.07
CA ILE A 31 -7.26 -23.65 -22.81
C ILE A 31 -8.71 -23.32 -22.47
N SER A 32 -9.59 -24.33 -22.41
CA SER A 32 -10.98 -24.13 -22.02
C SER A 32 -11.11 -23.59 -20.60
N ALA A 33 -10.35 -24.14 -19.66
CA ALA A 33 -10.31 -23.66 -18.27
C ALA A 33 -9.76 -22.22 -18.18
N LEU A 34 -8.72 -21.90 -18.97
CA LEU A 34 -8.17 -20.56 -19.06
C LEU A 34 -9.21 -19.56 -19.58
N LEU A 35 -9.89 -19.88 -20.67
CA LEU A 35 -10.93 -19.01 -21.25
C LEU A 35 -12.10 -18.82 -20.27
N TRP A 36 -12.52 -19.89 -19.60
CA TRP A 36 -13.55 -19.78 -18.56
C TRP A 36 -13.09 -18.88 -17.40
N PHE A 37 -11.86 -19.07 -16.94
CA PHE A 37 -11.27 -18.23 -15.87
C PHE A 37 -11.20 -16.76 -16.27
N LEU A 38 -10.73 -16.47 -17.50
CA LEU A 38 -10.67 -15.10 -18.00
C LEU A 38 -12.06 -14.46 -18.09
N THR A 39 -13.07 -15.23 -18.56
CA THR A 39 -14.45 -14.76 -18.62
C THR A 39 -15.00 -14.47 -17.21
N LYS A 40 -14.71 -15.34 -16.24
CA LYS A 40 -15.10 -15.11 -14.85
C LYS A 40 -14.44 -13.87 -14.28
N LEU A 41 -13.14 -13.71 -14.47
CA LEU A 41 -12.40 -12.57 -13.96
C LEU A 41 -12.84 -11.22 -14.57
N SER A 42 -13.44 -11.24 -15.76
CA SER A 42 -13.97 -10.07 -16.46
C SER A 42 -15.36 -9.62 -15.95
N GLN A 43 -15.97 -10.31 -15.00
CA GLN A 43 -17.25 -9.89 -14.43
C GLN A 43 -17.03 -8.70 -13.48
N ASP A 44 -18.00 -7.76 -13.47
CA ASP A 44 -17.90 -6.50 -12.72
C ASP A 44 -18.55 -6.55 -11.32
N ASP A 45 -18.81 -7.75 -10.80
CA ASP A 45 -19.54 -8.00 -9.55
C ASP A 45 -18.64 -8.43 -8.38
N TYR A 46 -17.33 -8.22 -8.52
CA TYR A 46 -16.41 -8.50 -7.43
C TYR A 46 -16.31 -7.33 -6.48
N THR A 47 -16.45 -7.62 -5.18
CA THR A 47 -16.28 -6.64 -4.12
C THR A 47 -15.01 -6.97 -3.34
N ASP A 48 -14.18 -5.96 -3.11
CA ASP A 48 -12.96 -6.08 -2.31
C ASP A 48 -12.80 -4.88 -1.38
N GLN A 49 -12.01 -5.05 -0.31
CA GLN A 49 -11.69 -4.01 0.65
C GLN A 49 -10.26 -3.53 0.42
N LEU A 50 -10.14 -2.29 0.01
CA LEU A 50 -8.87 -1.63 -0.22
C LEU A 50 -8.55 -0.69 0.95
N GLN A 51 -7.29 -0.73 1.39
CA GLN A 51 -6.80 0.19 2.41
C GLN A 51 -6.00 1.32 1.76
N TYR A 52 -6.43 2.57 2.02
CA TYR A 52 -5.78 3.78 1.55
C TYR A 52 -5.25 4.58 2.73
N ARG A 53 -3.99 4.98 2.67
CA ARG A 53 -3.38 5.89 3.66
C ARG A 53 -3.95 7.29 3.47
N ILE A 54 -4.10 8.02 4.57
CA ILE A 54 -4.59 9.39 4.57
C ILE A 54 -3.40 10.34 4.69
N GLU A 55 -3.35 11.33 3.79
CA GLU A 55 -2.42 12.46 3.87
C GLU A 55 -3.22 13.76 3.87
N PHE A 56 -2.81 14.72 4.70
CA PHE A 56 -3.48 16.00 4.80
C PHE A 56 -2.68 17.10 4.11
N GLN A 57 -3.38 17.86 3.26
CA GLN A 57 -2.86 19.08 2.63
C GLN A 57 -3.52 20.32 3.21
N ASN A 58 -2.99 21.50 2.85
CA ASN A 58 -3.51 22.81 3.25
C ASN A 58 -3.59 22.99 4.77
N GLN A 59 -2.50 22.64 5.46
CA GLN A 59 -2.37 22.99 6.89
C GLN A 59 -2.33 24.50 7.03
N GLN A 60 -3.14 25.04 7.92
CA GLN A 60 -3.16 26.48 8.22
C GLN A 60 -1.77 26.95 8.69
N THR A 61 -1.35 28.13 8.21
CA THR A 61 -0.06 28.70 8.59
C THR A 61 0.03 28.85 10.11
N GLY A 62 1.03 28.24 10.73
CA GLY A 62 1.26 28.28 12.18
C GLY A 62 0.58 27.16 12.97
N LYS A 63 -0.10 26.22 12.31
CA LYS A 63 -0.62 24.99 12.93
C LYS A 63 0.05 23.75 12.33
N VAL A 64 0.18 22.72 13.15
CA VAL A 64 0.67 21.40 12.76
C VAL A 64 -0.31 20.34 13.26
N ILE A 65 -0.53 19.30 12.46
CA ILE A 65 -1.35 18.16 12.89
C ILE A 65 -0.54 17.38 13.92
N SER A 66 -1.07 17.26 15.14
CA SER A 66 -0.43 16.56 16.26
C SER A 66 -0.94 15.14 16.44
N ASP A 67 -2.22 14.90 16.13
CA ASP A 67 -2.84 13.59 16.30
C ASP A 67 -4.00 13.40 15.31
N VAL A 68 -4.20 12.17 14.84
CA VAL A 68 -5.29 11.78 13.94
C VAL A 68 -5.88 10.47 14.44
N SER A 69 -7.19 10.39 14.54
CA SER A 69 -7.88 9.19 15.05
C SER A 69 -7.65 7.94 14.22
N THR A 70 -7.30 8.09 12.95
CA THR A 70 -6.92 7.00 12.04
C THR A 70 -6.04 7.55 10.91
N ASP A 71 -5.11 6.75 10.46
CA ASP A 71 -4.18 7.06 9.37
C ASP A 71 -4.57 6.41 8.03
N ALA A 72 -5.66 5.65 8.02
CA ALA A 72 -6.11 4.95 6.82
C ALA A 72 -7.62 4.85 6.71
N PHE A 73 -8.10 4.82 5.46
CA PHE A 73 -9.45 4.41 5.08
C PHE A 73 -9.47 2.94 4.67
N ASN A 74 -10.53 2.25 5.08
CA ASN A 74 -10.94 0.98 4.50
C ASN A 74 -12.11 1.27 3.56
N ILE A 75 -11.88 1.09 2.26
CA ILE A 75 -12.84 1.40 1.20
C ILE A 75 -13.28 0.08 0.58
N GLU A 76 -14.57 -0.19 0.65
CA GLU A 76 -15.20 -1.29 -0.04
C GLU A 76 -15.57 -0.84 -1.45
N VAL A 77 -14.94 -1.44 -2.44
CA VAL A 77 -15.11 -1.12 -3.85
C VAL A 77 -15.66 -2.31 -4.61
N GLU A 78 -16.44 -2.05 -5.63
CA GLU A 78 -16.90 -3.03 -6.61
C GLU A 78 -16.28 -2.72 -7.96
N GLY A 79 -15.83 -3.77 -8.64
CA GLY A 79 -15.20 -3.67 -9.95
C GLY A 79 -14.93 -5.04 -10.56
N ASN A 80 -14.31 -5.07 -11.73
CA ASN A 80 -13.92 -6.34 -12.31
C ASN A 80 -12.68 -6.92 -11.66
N GLY A 81 -12.54 -8.24 -11.71
CA GLY A 81 -11.47 -8.95 -11.03
C GLY A 81 -10.06 -8.55 -11.51
N TYR A 82 -9.88 -8.15 -12.77
CA TYR A 82 -8.58 -7.70 -13.29
C TYR A 82 -8.14 -6.38 -12.65
N ASP A 83 -9.09 -5.44 -12.52
CA ASP A 83 -8.79 -4.13 -11.96
C ASP A 83 -8.49 -4.25 -10.47
N LEU A 84 -9.25 -5.06 -9.73
CA LEU A 84 -9.00 -5.33 -8.30
C LEU A 84 -7.64 -5.98 -8.06
N LEU A 85 -7.25 -6.97 -8.87
CA LEU A 85 -5.92 -7.58 -8.78
C LEU A 85 -4.80 -6.57 -9.06
N SER A 86 -5.01 -5.65 -10.01
CA SER A 86 -4.01 -4.64 -10.37
C SER A 86 -3.76 -3.64 -9.26
N VAL A 87 -4.79 -3.24 -8.51
CA VAL A 87 -4.68 -2.26 -7.41
C VAL A 87 -4.07 -2.87 -6.17
N ASN A 88 -4.41 -4.10 -5.85
CA ASN A 88 -3.87 -4.79 -4.67
C ASN A 88 -2.34 -4.97 -4.72
N THR A 89 -1.76 -4.91 -5.94
CA THR A 89 -0.30 -4.92 -6.15
C THR A 89 0.35 -3.55 -6.17
N SER A 90 -0.43 -2.46 -6.16
CA SER A 90 0.08 -1.09 -6.22
C SER A 90 0.37 -0.56 -4.82
N PHE A 91 1.63 -0.33 -4.50
CA PHE A 91 2.12 0.07 -3.16
C PHE A 91 1.79 1.52 -2.75
N GLN A 92 1.09 2.31 -3.56
CA GLN A 92 0.82 3.73 -3.30
C GLN A 92 -0.67 4.05 -3.31
N ASN A 93 -1.38 3.50 -2.33
CA ASN A 93 -2.78 3.84 -2.11
C ASN A 93 -2.86 4.96 -1.07
N THR A 94 -2.74 6.21 -1.51
CA THR A 94 -2.85 7.40 -0.65
C THR A 94 -4.02 8.25 -1.13
N ILE A 95 -4.83 8.71 -0.18
CA ILE A 95 -5.90 9.69 -0.40
C ILE A 95 -5.48 10.97 0.30
N VAL A 96 -5.52 12.05 -0.45
CA VAL A 96 -5.17 13.38 0.05
C VAL A 96 -6.44 14.12 0.45
N LEU A 97 -6.49 14.55 1.70
CA LEU A 97 -7.60 15.31 2.26
C LEU A 97 -7.19 16.75 2.52
N SER A 98 -8.09 17.69 2.24
CA SER A 98 -7.90 19.08 2.64
C SER A 98 -8.43 19.30 4.05
N LEU A 99 -7.63 19.97 4.90
CA LEU A 99 -8.08 20.37 6.24
C LEU A 99 -9.18 21.45 6.15
N ASP A 100 -9.26 22.18 5.04
CA ASP A 100 -10.29 23.20 4.83
C ASP A 100 -11.71 22.62 4.69
N GLU A 101 -11.81 21.32 4.34
CA GLU A 101 -13.09 20.59 4.24
C GLU A 101 -13.53 20.00 5.58
N ALA A 102 -12.66 20.06 6.60
CA ALA A 102 -12.98 19.58 7.92
C ALA A 102 -13.80 20.60 8.71
N GLU A 103 -14.81 20.12 9.42
CA GLU A 103 -15.64 20.93 10.31
C GLU A 103 -14.91 21.17 11.63
N LYS A 104 -14.77 22.43 12.02
CA LYS A 104 -14.12 22.79 13.27
C LYS A 104 -15.05 22.49 14.45
N ILE A 105 -14.63 21.61 15.36
CA ILE A 105 -15.34 21.29 16.61
C ILE A 105 -14.92 22.25 17.70
N ASP A 106 -13.60 22.35 17.90
CA ASP A 106 -12.96 23.17 18.94
C ASP A 106 -11.80 23.99 18.35
N GLU A 107 -11.12 24.79 19.17
CA GLU A 107 -10.01 25.64 18.73
C GLU A 107 -8.92 24.84 18.00
N ASN A 108 -8.63 23.64 18.46
CA ASN A 108 -7.57 22.76 17.95
C ASN A 108 -8.08 21.39 17.47
N THR A 109 -9.40 21.20 17.34
CA THR A 109 -9.99 19.91 16.96
C THR A 109 -10.89 20.08 15.75
N TYR A 110 -10.67 19.26 14.74
CA TYR A 110 -11.45 19.23 13.51
C TYR A 110 -12.06 17.84 13.32
N SER A 111 -13.23 17.78 12.70
CA SER A 111 -13.89 16.54 12.27
C SER A 111 -14.05 16.53 10.77
N TRP A 112 -13.56 15.52 10.14
CA TRP A 112 -13.75 15.29 8.72
C TRP A 112 -14.79 14.19 8.51
N ASP A 113 -15.98 14.54 7.97
CA ASP A 113 -17.08 13.59 7.72
C ASP A 113 -16.90 12.97 6.34
N THR A 114 -16.60 11.67 6.33
CA THR A 114 -16.40 10.86 5.13
C THR A 114 -17.61 10.84 4.22
N ARG A 115 -18.82 10.89 4.78
CA ARG A 115 -20.08 10.82 3.98
C ARG A 115 -20.38 12.12 3.26
N LYS A 116 -20.02 13.27 3.86
CA LYS A 116 -20.20 14.58 3.23
C LYS A 116 -19.22 14.78 2.05
N ASN A 117 -18.04 14.16 2.13
CA ASN A 117 -16.95 14.34 1.19
C ASN A 117 -16.61 13.04 0.42
N LEU A 118 -17.64 12.21 0.17
CA LEU A 118 -17.45 10.92 -0.53
C LEU A 118 -17.01 11.11 -1.98
N ASP A 119 -17.43 12.18 -2.63
CA ASP A 119 -17.01 12.59 -3.96
C ASP A 119 -15.52 12.95 -4.04
N VAL A 120 -14.95 13.57 -3.01
CA VAL A 120 -13.50 13.84 -2.91
C VAL A 120 -12.71 12.53 -2.88
N ILE A 121 -13.17 11.55 -2.09
CA ILE A 121 -12.56 10.23 -2.04
C ILE A 121 -12.70 9.52 -3.39
N SER A 122 -13.93 9.50 -3.94
CA SER A 122 -14.22 8.78 -5.18
C SER A 122 -13.47 9.34 -6.38
N SER A 123 -13.21 10.65 -6.41
CA SER A 123 -12.46 11.29 -7.51
C SER A 123 -10.98 10.90 -7.51
N GLN A 124 -10.44 10.49 -6.38
CA GLN A 124 -9.04 10.05 -6.24
C GLN A 124 -8.86 8.54 -6.45
N LEU A 125 -9.95 7.79 -6.51
CA LEU A 125 -9.92 6.38 -6.87
C LEU A 125 -9.95 6.20 -8.39
N PRO A 126 -9.41 5.09 -8.91
CA PRO A 126 -9.57 4.75 -10.32
C PRO A 126 -11.04 4.71 -10.72
N SER A 127 -11.38 5.34 -11.84
CA SER A 127 -12.77 5.46 -12.33
C SER A 127 -13.46 4.12 -12.65
N LYS A 128 -12.70 3.04 -12.64
CA LYS A 128 -13.17 1.66 -12.85
C LYS A 128 -13.86 1.06 -11.62
N PHE A 129 -13.72 1.70 -10.44
CA PHE A 129 -14.29 1.23 -9.19
C PHE A 129 -15.54 2.00 -8.80
N SER A 130 -16.54 1.25 -8.34
CA SER A 130 -17.70 1.81 -7.68
C SER A 130 -17.51 1.71 -6.17
N VAL A 131 -17.51 2.85 -5.49
CA VAL A 131 -17.37 2.90 -4.02
C VAL A 131 -18.69 2.50 -3.38
N LYS A 132 -18.69 1.42 -2.60
CA LYS A 132 -19.87 0.93 -1.86
C LYS A 132 -19.90 1.45 -0.43
N LYS A 133 -18.74 1.48 0.22
CA LYS A 133 -18.64 1.88 1.63
C LYS A 133 -17.25 2.41 1.94
N VAL A 134 -17.19 3.40 2.80
CA VAL A 134 -15.92 3.94 3.33
C VAL A 134 -15.98 3.92 4.87
N SER A 135 -14.88 3.54 5.49
CA SER A 135 -14.73 3.50 6.94
C SER A 135 -13.35 4.07 7.34
N PRO A 136 -13.28 4.87 8.41
CA PRO A 136 -14.34 5.29 9.32
C PRO A 136 -15.26 6.36 8.74
N LYS A 137 -16.40 6.60 9.39
CA LYS A 137 -17.36 7.63 9.00
C LYS A 137 -16.87 9.03 9.30
N ASN A 138 -16.12 9.21 10.39
CA ASN A 138 -15.56 10.48 10.82
C ASN A 138 -14.10 10.28 11.22
N ILE A 139 -13.27 11.26 10.88
CA ILE A 139 -11.87 11.34 11.29
C ILE A 139 -11.73 12.57 12.19
N ILE A 140 -11.21 12.38 13.38
CA ILE A 140 -10.90 13.46 14.31
C ILE A 140 -9.43 13.84 14.11
N ILE A 141 -9.19 15.10 13.88
CA ILE A 141 -7.87 15.68 13.63
C ILE A 141 -7.58 16.70 14.72
N LYS A 142 -6.48 16.51 15.44
CA LYS A 142 -6.00 17.48 16.42
C LYS A 142 -4.83 18.26 15.85
N THR A 143 -4.83 19.56 16.09
CA THR A 143 -3.77 20.46 15.64
C THR A 143 -3.16 21.17 16.84
N ASP A 144 -1.87 21.45 16.76
CA ASP A 144 -1.15 22.27 17.72
C ASP A 144 -0.57 23.50 17.05
N ASN A 145 -0.33 24.55 17.86
CA ASN A 145 0.29 25.77 17.38
C ASN A 145 1.81 25.57 17.20
N LEU A 146 2.33 25.99 16.06
CA LEU A 146 3.76 25.95 15.78
C LEU A 146 4.45 27.14 16.48
N GLU A 147 5.24 26.87 17.52
CA GLU A 147 6.09 27.85 18.14
C GLU A 147 7.49 27.86 17.50
N LYS A 148 7.98 29.04 17.13
CA LYS A 148 9.35 29.23 16.69
C LYS A 148 10.18 29.78 17.85
N ARG A 149 11.23 29.07 18.23
CA ARG A 149 12.21 29.54 19.21
C ARG A 149 13.58 29.68 18.58
N THR A 150 14.21 30.79 18.80
CA THR A 150 15.62 30.95 18.48
C THR A 150 16.44 30.44 19.67
N VAL A 151 17.29 29.47 19.43
CA VAL A 151 18.20 28.91 20.44
C VAL A 151 19.62 29.30 20.10
N GLU A 152 20.40 29.66 21.14
CA GLU A 152 21.82 29.90 21.00
C GLU A 152 22.54 28.56 20.85
N VAL A 153 23.36 28.44 19.82
CA VAL A 153 24.17 27.24 19.58
C VAL A 153 25.49 27.39 20.32
N VAL A 154 25.65 26.66 21.40
CA VAL A 154 26.91 26.57 22.16
C VAL A 154 27.66 25.32 21.71
N PRO A 155 28.67 25.44 20.86
CA PRO A 155 29.43 24.29 20.41
C PRO A 155 30.37 23.80 21.52
N VAL A 156 30.34 22.50 21.75
CA VAL A 156 31.32 21.82 22.60
C VAL A 156 32.26 21.05 21.70
N PHE A 157 33.54 21.46 21.71
CA PHE A 157 34.55 20.69 20.95
C PHE A 157 35.58 20.12 21.92
N ASP A 158 36.00 18.94 21.60
CA ASP A 158 37.23 18.36 22.12
C ASP A 158 38.26 18.34 20.99
N VAL A 159 39.24 19.20 21.05
CA VAL A 159 40.27 19.35 20.01
C VAL A 159 41.59 18.81 20.56
N ASN A 160 41.97 17.66 20.11
CA ASN A 160 43.29 17.11 20.39
C ASN A 160 44.31 17.70 19.40
N ILE A 161 45.15 18.59 19.90
CA ILE A 161 46.17 19.29 19.09
C ILE A 161 47.52 18.63 19.37
N GLU A 162 48.21 18.20 18.33
CA GLU A 162 49.58 17.72 18.44
C GLU A 162 50.50 18.81 19.01
N SER A 163 51.50 18.42 19.81
CA SER A 163 52.32 19.31 20.64
C SER A 163 53.09 20.40 19.90
N GLN A 164 53.13 20.37 18.57
CA GLN A 164 53.80 21.35 17.72
C GLN A 164 52.88 22.31 16.98
N LEU A 165 51.55 22.11 17.12
CA LEU A 165 50.52 22.95 16.43
C LEU A 165 49.79 23.84 17.43
N ARG A 166 49.31 25.00 16.96
CA ARG A 166 48.51 25.93 17.76
C ARG A 166 47.31 26.39 16.95
N VAL A 167 46.17 26.53 17.58
CA VAL A 167 44.99 27.14 17.00
C VAL A 167 45.26 28.63 16.83
N TYR A 168 45.26 29.13 15.59
CA TYR A 168 45.62 30.50 15.27
C TYR A 168 44.43 31.46 15.44
N ASN A 169 43.21 31.03 15.16
CA ASN A 169 41.99 31.84 15.28
C ASN A 169 40.93 31.19 16.14
N ALA A 170 40.08 32.04 16.74
CA ALA A 170 38.88 31.53 17.42
C ALA A 170 37.97 30.77 16.47
N ILE A 171 37.45 29.62 16.94
CA ILE A 171 36.52 28.81 16.19
C ILE A 171 35.19 29.57 16.08
N LYS A 172 34.73 29.79 14.83
CA LYS A 172 33.47 30.48 14.55
C LYS A 172 32.41 29.50 14.14
N VAL A 173 31.26 29.50 14.83
CA VAL A 173 30.09 28.71 14.48
C VAL A 173 29.22 29.47 13.49
N ILE A 174 28.81 28.83 12.40
CA ILE A 174 27.92 29.39 11.38
C ILE A 174 26.84 28.32 11.08
N PRO A 175 25.55 28.65 11.30
CA PRO A 175 24.99 29.89 11.84
C PRO A 175 25.18 30.01 13.36
N SER A 176 25.25 31.25 13.85
CA SER A 176 25.39 31.55 15.29
C SER A 176 24.05 31.55 16.02
N LYS A 177 22.94 31.56 15.31
CA LYS A 177 21.54 31.51 15.77
C LYS A 177 20.63 30.89 14.73
#